data_0efecc2c924fa7c55ff5911501fb7d39
#
_entry.id   0efecc2c924fa7c55ff5911501fb7d39
#
_cell.length_a   1.000
_cell.length_b   1.000
_cell.length_c   1.000
_cell.angle_alpha   90.00
_cell.angle_beta   90.00
_cell.angle_gamma   90.00
#
_symmetry.space_group_name_H-M   'P 1'
#
loop_
_entity.id
_entity.type
_entity.pdbx_description
1 polymer ?
#
loop_
_entity_poly.entity_id
_entity_poly.type
_entity_poly.pdbx_seq_one_letter_code
_entity_poly.pdbx_strand_id
1 'polypeptide(L)'
;MHASNRFLSLNGKPVKTPVVLASMAGITNAEYVLQRSSHVGAAFIGGYSLDDATRSAAKEMKEAGRTEFEDDLDAIATEIAMLDGTDVVLGLNLRGSTTDAYVAAAREFWNSVIYEIDAHCRQQPMIEAHCGEYLLQNSDALCDIVRALHAEGVCVSVKMRAGVVDDRRLARELWAAGADILHVDLMDTGYTRIRQIRNSCPLILI
;
A
#
# COMPACT_ATOMS: atom_id res chain seq x y z
N MET A 1 -34.24 -11.40 -14.06
CA MET A 1 -32.84 -11.54 -14.51
C MET A 1 -32.03 -10.57 -13.69
N HIS A 2 -31.37 -11.05 -12.65
CA HIS A 2 -30.45 -10.22 -11.87
C HIS A 2 -29.20 -10.03 -12.73
N ALA A 3 -28.93 -8.78 -13.10
CA ALA A 3 -27.63 -8.43 -13.64
C ALA A 3 -26.56 -8.88 -12.62
N SER A 4 -25.71 -9.81 -13.01
CA SER A 4 -24.57 -10.17 -12.22
C SER A 4 -23.68 -8.92 -12.12
N ASN A 5 -23.76 -8.22 -11.01
CA ASN A 5 -22.79 -7.20 -10.66
C ASN A 5 -21.43 -7.88 -10.66
N ARG A 6 -20.65 -7.70 -11.73
CA ARG A 6 -19.24 -8.06 -11.77
C ARG A 6 -18.53 -7.04 -10.89
N PHE A 7 -18.59 -7.26 -9.58
CA PHE A 7 -17.81 -6.47 -8.65
C PHE A 7 -16.33 -6.67 -8.93
N LEU A 8 -15.57 -5.61 -8.81
CA LEU A 8 -14.13 -5.69 -8.79
C LEU A 8 -13.72 -6.70 -7.71
N SER A 9 -12.79 -7.58 -8.03
CA SER A 9 -12.19 -8.48 -7.05
C SER A 9 -10.78 -7.99 -6.75
N LEU A 10 -10.44 -7.90 -5.48
CA LEU A 10 -9.11 -7.61 -4.99
C LEU A 10 -8.66 -8.77 -4.11
N ASN A 11 -7.46 -9.29 -4.35
CA ASN A 11 -6.92 -10.45 -3.64
C ASN A 11 -7.92 -11.63 -3.57
N GLY A 12 -8.58 -11.93 -4.70
CA GLY A 12 -9.58 -13.00 -4.79
C GLY A 12 -10.90 -12.74 -4.05
N LYS A 13 -11.04 -11.63 -3.33
CA LYS A 13 -12.26 -11.26 -2.59
C LYS A 13 -13.09 -10.24 -3.37
N PRO A 14 -14.43 -10.39 -3.44
CA PRO A 14 -15.29 -9.39 -4.10
C PRO A 14 -15.28 -8.07 -3.30
N VAL A 15 -15.17 -6.96 -4.00
CA VAL A 15 -15.24 -5.61 -3.41
C VAL A 15 -16.67 -5.11 -3.48
N LYS A 16 -17.31 -4.90 -2.34
CA LYS A 16 -18.76 -4.55 -2.27
C LYS A 16 -19.10 -3.15 -2.75
N THR A 17 -18.16 -2.21 -2.67
CA THR A 17 -18.29 -0.83 -3.17
C THR A 17 -16.98 -0.40 -3.82
N PRO A 18 -16.99 0.54 -4.77
CA PRO A 18 -15.76 1.05 -5.39
C PRO A 18 -14.98 2.02 -4.48
N VAL A 19 -15.43 2.24 -3.25
CA VAL A 19 -14.78 3.16 -2.31
C VAL A 19 -13.65 2.41 -1.60
N VAL A 20 -12.45 2.95 -1.70
CA VAL A 20 -11.27 2.44 -1.00
C VAL A 20 -10.80 3.48 0.01
N LEU A 21 -10.61 3.04 1.25
CA LEU A 21 -10.02 3.87 2.30
C LEU A 21 -8.50 3.78 2.22
N ALA A 22 -7.86 4.90 1.91
CA ALA A 22 -6.41 4.98 1.82
C ALA A 22 -5.78 5.02 3.23
N SER A 23 -4.56 4.50 3.33
CA SER A 23 -3.76 4.60 4.55
C SER A 23 -3.38 6.04 4.87
N MET A 24 -3.48 6.39 6.16
CA MET A 24 -2.98 7.63 6.75
C MET A 24 -2.21 7.24 8.02
N ALA A 25 -0.88 7.41 8.00
CA ALA A 25 -0.01 7.01 9.09
C ALA A 25 -0.44 7.60 10.45
N GLY A 26 -0.50 6.76 11.47
CA GLY A 26 -0.97 7.12 12.80
C GLY A 26 -2.48 7.38 12.93
N ILE A 27 -3.28 7.13 11.87
CA ILE A 27 -4.73 7.40 11.85
C ILE A 27 -5.53 6.19 11.38
N THR A 28 -5.20 5.63 10.20
CA THR A 28 -5.99 4.55 9.62
C THR A 28 -5.56 3.21 10.22
N ASN A 29 -6.20 2.84 11.33
CA ASN A 29 -6.08 1.56 12.02
C ASN A 29 -7.39 0.75 11.88
N ALA A 30 -7.47 -0.41 12.52
CA ALA A 30 -8.65 -1.27 12.46
C ALA A 30 -9.90 -0.60 13.02
N GLU A 31 -9.81 0.12 14.13
CA GLU A 31 -10.94 0.83 14.71
C GLU A 31 -11.50 1.88 13.74
N TYR A 32 -10.62 2.65 13.09
CA TYR A 32 -11.00 3.65 12.10
C TYR A 32 -11.73 3.02 10.91
N VAL A 33 -11.29 1.83 10.46
CA VAL A 33 -11.92 1.05 9.38
C VAL A 33 -13.27 0.50 9.82
N LEU A 34 -13.37 -0.09 11.04
CA LEU A 34 -14.62 -0.65 11.59
C LEU A 34 -15.75 0.38 11.60
N GLN A 35 -15.47 1.60 12.04
CA GLN A 35 -16.45 2.71 12.06
C GLN A 35 -16.97 3.07 10.66
N ARG A 36 -16.29 2.67 9.58
CA ARG A 36 -16.60 3.00 8.18
C ARG A 36 -16.84 1.78 7.31
N SER A 37 -16.80 0.59 7.90
CA SER A 37 -16.85 -0.69 7.21
C SER A 37 -18.09 -0.87 6.33
N SER A 38 -19.23 -0.25 6.67
CA SER A 38 -20.44 -0.30 5.85
C SER A 38 -20.35 0.47 4.52
N HIS A 39 -19.41 1.41 4.40
CA HIS A 39 -19.29 2.32 3.26
C HIS A 39 -18.14 2.00 2.31
N VAL A 40 -17.15 1.25 2.77
CA VAL A 40 -15.92 0.96 2.01
C VAL A 40 -15.86 -0.49 1.55
N GLY A 41 -15.34 -0.73 0.35
CA GLY A 41 -15.14 -2.06 -0.20
C GLY A 41 -13.75 -2.62 0.11
N ALA A 42 -12.75 -1.73 0.24
CA ALA A 42 -11.40 -2.07 0.66
C ALA A 42 -10.84 -0.97 1.56
N ALA A 43 -9.87 -1.31 2.40
CA ALA A 43 -9.18 -0.36 3.26
C ALA A 43 -7.70 -0.74 3.41
N PHE A 44 -6.83 0.26 3.36
CA PHE A 44 -5.41 0.11 3.64
C PHE A 44 -5.11 0.74 4.99
N ILE A 45 -4.71 -0.07 5.97
CA ILE A 45 -4.28 0.39 7.30
C ILE A 45 -2.77 0.58 7.33
N GLY A 46 -2.28 1.42 8.26
CA GLY A 46 -0.83 1.73 8.37
C GLY A 46 -0.55 3.17 7.85
N GLY A 47 0.60 3.56 7.48
CA GLY A 47 1.97 3.09 7.21
C GLY A 47 2.75 2.58 8.41
N TYR A 48 2.88 1.29 8.44
CA TYR A 48 3.66 0.60 9.46
C TYR A 48 5.13 0.52 9.05
N SER A 49 6.02 0.76 9.99
CA SER A 49 7.46 0.68 9.79
C SER A 49 7.98 -0.71 10.13
N LEU A 50 8.62 -1.37 9.16
CA LEU A 50 8.98 -2.79 9.24
C LEU A 50 10.36 -3.06 9.87
N ASP A 51 11.28 -2.10 9.79
CA ASP A 51 12.66 -2.25 10.21
C ASP A 51 13.16 -1.07 11.06
N ASP A 52 14.34 -1.20 11.64
CA ASP A 52 14.88 -0.20 12.58
C ASP A 52 15.09 1.16 11.92
N ALA A 53 15.46 1.20 10.64
CA ALA A 53 15.69 2.45 9.93
C ALA A 53 14.37 3.23 9.77
N THR A 54 13.30 2.57 9.31
CA THR A 54 11.99 3.19 9.13
C THR A 54 11.29 3.48 10.45
N ARG A 55 11.50 2.66 11.51
CA ARG A 55 11.01 2.95 12.88
C ARG A 55 11.70 4.18 13.47
N SER A 56 13.01 4.31 13.26
CA SER A 56 13.75 5.51 13.70
C SER A 56 13.24 6.76 12.99
N ALA A 57 13.02 6.69 11.68
CA ALA A 57 12.44 7.77 10.90
C ALA A 57 11.01 8.14 11.37
N ALA A 58 10.16 7.15 11.65
CA ALA A 58 8.82 7.37 12.18
C ALA A 58 8.85 8.06 13.55
N LYS A 59 9.79 7.67 14.43
CA LYS A 59 9.98 8.31 15.72
C LYS A 59 10.38 9.77 15.58
N GLU A 60 11.34 10.08 14.71
CA GLU A 60 11.76 11.46 14.42
C GLU A 60 10.58 12.30 13.91
N MET A 61 9.79 11.75 13.00
CA MET A 61 8.59 12.42 12.47
C MET A 61 7.55 12.68 13.57
N LYS A 62 7.41 11.76 14.52
CA LYS A 62 6.51 11.90 15.67
C LYS A 62 7.00 12.98 16.64
N GLU A 63 8.29 13.04 16.90
CA GLU A 63 8.92 14.11 17.69
C GLU A 63 8.75 15.49 17.04
N ALA A 64 8.68 15.54 15.70
CA ALA A 64 8.34 16.74 14.93
C ALA A 64 6.83 17.05 14.87
N GLY A 65 6.00 16.32 15.62
CA GLY A 65 4.56 16.58 15.78
C GLY A 65 3.65 15.90 14.74
N ARG A 66 4.15 14.90 14.01
CA ARG A 66 3.31 14.09 13.11
C ARG A 66 2.67 12.92 13.84
N THR A 67 1.54 12.45 13.30
CA THR A 67 0.96 11.17 13.71
C THR A 67 1.69 10.03 13.00
N GLU A 68 2.15 9.04 13.76
CA GLU A 68 2.78 7.82 13.23
C GLU A 68 2.41 6.64 14.13
N PHE A 69 2.39 5.44 13.58
CA PHE A 69 2.26 4.20 14.33
C PHE A 69 3.63 3.81 14.93
N GLU A 70 3.60 3.15 16.07
CA GLU A 70 4.78 2.56 16.75
C GLU A 70 4.61 1.03 16.82
N ASP A 71 4.00 0.43 15.81
CA ASP A 71 3.59 -0.95 15.86
C ASP A 71 4.71 -1.89 15.38
N ASP A 72 4.85 -3.01 16.05
CA ASP A 72 5.59 -4.18 15.59
C ASP A 72 4.66 -5.16 14.86
N LEU A 73 5.17 -6.31 14.42
CA LEU A 73 4.39 -7.30 13.69
C LEU A 73 3.24 -7.89 14.52
N ASP A 74 3.41 -8.05 15.84
CA ASP A 74 2.37 -8.57 16.73
C ASP A 74 1.20 -7.58 16.86
N ALA A 75 1.51 -6.29 16.97
CA ALA A 75 0.50 -5.23 16.97
C ALA A 75 -0.27 -5.19 15.64
N ILE A 76 0.43 -5.31 14.50
CA ILE A 76 -0.20 -5.39 13.17
C ILE A 76 -1.10 -6.62 13.06
N ALA A 77 -0.67 -7.79 13.57
CA ALA A 77 -1.49 -9.00 13.63
C ALA A 77 -2.80 -8.78 14.41
N THR A 78 -2.72 -8.05 15.52
CA THR A 78 -3.89 -7.67 16.32
C THR A 78 -4.86 -6.79 15.53
N GLU A 79 -4.35 -5.79 14.81
CA GLU A 79 -5.14 -4.92 13.94
C GLU A 79 -5.84 -5.72 12.81
N ILE A 80 -5.14 -6.68 12.20
CA ILE A 80 -5.74 -7.58 11.20
C ILE A 80 -6.87 -8.39 11.81
N ALA A 81 -6.65 -9.01 12.98
CA ALA A 81 -7.63 -9.85 13.65
C ALA A 81 -8.90 -9.07 14.05
N MET A 82 -8.79 -7.80 14.42
CA MET A 82 -9.96 -6.95 14.70
C MET A 82 -10.88 -6.77 13.48
N LEU A 83 -10.37 -6.95 12.26
CA LEU A 83 -11.14 -6.79 11.02
C LEU A 83 -11.68 -8.13 10.48
N ASP A 84 -11.37 -9.24 11.16
CA ASP A 84 -11.91 -10.55 10.81
C ASP A 84 -13.45 -10.54 10.84
N GLY A 85 -14.04 -11.18 9.84
CA GLY A 85 -15.50 -11.22 9.70
C GLY A 85 -16.13 -9.98 9.07
N THR A 86 -15.34 -8.95 8.71
CA THR A 86 -15.83 -7.85 7.87
C THR A 86 -15.79 -8.21 6.39
N ASP A 87 -16.67 -7.57 5.59
CA ASP A 87 -16.65 -7.70 4.12
C ASP A 87 -15.64 -6.73 3.46
N VAL A 88 -14.78 -6.08 4.24
CA VAL A 88 -13.78 -5.14 3.75
C VAL A 88 -12.55 -5.90 3.29
N VAL A 89 -12.09 -5.66 2.07
CA VAL A 89 -10.80 -6.20 1.61
C VAL A 89 -9.69 -5.41 2.25
N LEU A 90 -8.84 -6.06 3.04
CA LEU A 90 -7.80 -5.41 3.83
C LEU A 90 -6.48 -5.36 3.08
N GLY A 91 -5.82 -4.21 3.15
CA GLY A 91 -4.43 -4.00 2.77
C GLY A 91 -3.62 -3.40 3.92
N LEU A 92 -2.33 -3.69 3.92
CA LEU A 92 -1.34 -3.10 4.82
C LEU A 92 -0.45 -2.14 4.03
N ASN A 93 -0.41 -0.89 4.41
CA ASN A 93 0.56 0.07 3.89
C ASN A 93 1.83 -0.02 4.73
N LEU A 94 2.94 -0.37 4.07
CA LEU A 94 4.18 -0.79 4.69
C LEU A 94 5.34 0.08 4.25
N ARG A 95 6.24 0.38 5.19
CA ARG A 95 7.48 1.12 5.03
C ARG A 95 8.64 0.26 5.47
N GLY A 96 9.54 -0.03 4.55
CA GLY A 96 10.76 -0.80 4.82
C GLY A 96 11.92 -0.24 4.03
N SER A 97 13.11 -0.29 4.60
CA SER A 97 14.35 0.11 3.95
C SER A 97 15.01 -1.03 3.18
N THR A 98 14.57 -2.26 3.41
CA THR A 98 15.13 -3.48 2.81
C THR A 98 14.05 -4.40 2.26
N THR A 99 14.37 -5.14 1.20
CA THR A 99 13.49 -6.18 0.64
C THR A 99 13.14 -7.26 1.67
N ASP A 100 14.10 -7.66 2.50
CA ASP A 100 13.91 -8.70 3.51
C ASP A 100 12.85 -8.31 4.55
N ALA A 101 12.72 -7.03 4.90
CA ALA A 101 11.70 -6.55 5.82
C ALA A 101 10.28 -6.78 5.26
N TYR A 102 10.08 -6.52 3.98
CA TYR A 102 8.79 -6.79 3.30
C TYR A 102 8.51 -8.29 3.20
N VAL A 103 9.52 -9.10 2.88
CA VAL A 103 9.38 -10.55 2.79
C VAL A 103 9.04 -11.15 4.15
N ALA A 104 9.66 -10.66 5.24
CA ALA A 104 9.33 -11.09 6.60
C ALA A 104 7.85 -10.84 6.93
N ALA A 105 7.34 -9.64 6.64
CA ALA A 105 5.93 -9.31 6.83
C ALA A 105 5.00 -10.19 5.96
N ALA A 106 5.40 -10.48 4.70
CA ALA A 106 4.63 -11.34 3.81
C ALA A 106 4.53 -12.78 4.33
N ARG A 107 5.59 -13.31 4.93
CA ARG A 107 5.59 -14.65 5.55
C ARG A 107 4.76 -14.72 6.82
N GLU A 108 4.73 -13.63 7.60
CA GLU A 108 3.94 -13.53 8.83
C GLU A 108 2.44 -13.54 8.53
N PHE A 109 1.97 -12.68 7.62
CA PHE A 109 0.54 -12.48 7.37
C PHE A 109 0.01 -13.20 6.12
N TRP A 110 0.89 -13.67 5.28
CA TRP A 110 0.66 -14.38 4.01
C TRP A 110 -0.53 -13.78 3.21
N ASN A 111 -1.48 -14.63 2.73
CA ASN A 111 -2.59 -14.20 1.86
C ASN A 111 -3.78 -13.54 2.59
N SER A 112 -3.64 -13.18 3.87
CA SER A 112 -4.72 -12.54 4.62
C SER A 112 -5.00 -11.11 4.16
N VAL A 113 -3.98 -10.43 3.61
CA VAL A 113 -4.00 -9.00 3.26
C VAL A 113 -3.39 -8.72 1.89
N ILE A 114 -3.57 -7.49 1.40
CA ILE A 114 -2.81 -6.90 0.28
C ILE A 114 -1.60 -6.18 0.85
N TYR A 115 -0.41 -6.40 0.29
CA TYR A 115 0.82 -5.74 0.71
C TYR A 115 1.04 -4.49 -0.12
N GLU A 116 0.86 -3.31 0.48
CA GLU A 116 1.07 -2.05 -0.19
C GLU A 116 2.41 -1.44 0.19
N ILE A 117 3.31 -1.31 -0.78
CA ILE A 117 4.59 -0.62 -0.61
C ILE A 117 4.32 0.89 -0.59
N ASP A 118 4.70 1.56 0.49
CA ASP A 118 4.63 3.03 0.56
C ASP A 118 5.78 3.66 -0.25
N ALA A 119 5.53 3.97 -1.52
CA ALA A 119 6.42 4.77 -2.36
C ALA A 119 5.91 6.23 -2.49
N HIS A 120 5.13 6.70 -1.51
CA HIS A 120 4.42 7.97 -1.56
C HIS A 120 4.93 8.99 -0.52
N CYS A 121 5.41 8.53 0.63
CA CYS A 121 5.81 9.39 1.75
C CYS A 121 7.02 10.26 1.37
N ARG A 122 6.86 11.59 1.41
CA ARG A 122 7.90 12.56 1.06
C ARG A 122 8.59 13.20 2.27
N GLN A 123 8.39 12.62 3.45
CA GLN A 123 9.04 13.13 4.66
C GLN A 123 10.52 12.78 4.64
N GLN A 124 11.36 13.79 4.94
CA GLN A 124 12.80 13.68 4.82
C GLN A 124 13.39 12.49 5.59
N PRO A 125 12.98 12.20 6.86
CA PRO A 125 13.49 11.03 7.56
C PRO A 125 13.18 9.69 6.84
N MET A 126 12.00 9.56 6.20
CA MET A 126 11.66 8.36 5.42
C MET A 126 12.48 8.25 4.13
N ILE A 127 12.74 9.37 3.46
CA ILE A 127 13.61 9.40 2.26
C ILE A 127 15.05 9.00 2.63
N GLU A 128 15.57 9.50 3.74
CA GLU A 128 16.91 9.15 4.28
C GLU A 128 17.00 7.69 4.73
N ALA A 129 15.88 7.13 5.19
CA ALA A 129 15.75 5.69 5.47
C ALA A 129 15.53 4.84 4.20
N HIS A 130 15.72 5.38 3.00
CA HIS A 130 15.53 4.69 1.72
C HIS A 130 14.11 4.14 1.49
N CYS A 131 13.11 4.83 2.02
CA CYS A 131 11.70 4.47 1.93
C CYS A 131 10.87 5.63 1.35
N GLY A 132 9.58 5.41 1.15
CA GLY A 132 8.69 6.44 0.63
C GLY A 132 9.06 6.89 -0.79
N GLU A 133 9.04 8.19 -1.06
CA GLU A 133 9.32 8.75 -2.38
C GLU A 133 10.74 8.45 -2.90
N TYR A 134 11.69 8.10 -2.02
CA TYR A 134 12.99 7.57 -2.45
C TYR A 134 12.85 6.41 -3.43
N LEU A 135 11.89 5.50 -3.20
CA LEU A 135 11.65 4.34 -4.05
C LEU A 135 11.16 4.72 -5.46
N LEU A 136 10.44 5.85 -5.63
CA LEU A 136 10.05 6.32 -6.96
C LEU A 136 11.26 6.76 -7.79
N GLN A 137 12.25 7.38 -7.15
CA GLN A 137 13.48 7.82 -7.80
C GLN A 137 14.46 6.66 -8.01
N ASN A 138 14.25 5.54 -7.32
CA ASN A 138 15.06 4.32 -7.37
C ASN A 138 14.18 3.13 -7.79
N SER A 139 13.59 3.20 -8.99
CA SER A 139 12.62 2.24 -9.48
C SER A 139 13.13 0.79 -9.53
N ASP A 140 14.44 0.59 -9.69
CA ASP A 140 15.03 -0.75 -9.65
C ASP A 140 14.87 -1.38 -8.25
N ALA A 141 15.18 -0.63 -7.18
CA ALA A 141 14.98 -1.09 -5.80
C ALA A 141 13.50 -1.36 -5.50
N LEU A 142 12.60 -0.48 -5.98
CA LEU A 142 11.15 -0.69 -5.84
C LEU A 142 10.70 -1.96 -6.57
N CYS A 143 11.17 -2.18 -7.79
CA CYS A 143 10.85 -3.39 -8.56
C CYS A 143 11.42 -4.67 -7.91
N ASP A 144 12.58 -4.60 -7.25
CA ASP A 144 13.14 -5.73 -6.51
C ASP A 144 12.28 -6.12 -5.31
N ILE A 145 11.75 -5.16 -4.57
CA ILE A 145 10.76 -5.40 -3.49
C ILE A 145 9.50 -6.05 -4.07
N VAL A 146 8.96 -5.52 -5.17
CA VAL A 146 7.76 -6.08 -5.82
C VAL A 146 8.00 -7.52 -6.27
N ARG A 147 9.15 -7.82 -6.92
CA ARG A 147 9.48 -9.19 -7.34
C ARG A 147 9.58 -10.15 -6.17
N ALA A 148 10.19 -9.71 -5.07
CA ALA A 148 10.33 -10.54 -3.88
C ALA A 148 8.97 -10.86 -3.24
N LEU A 149 8.09 -9.87 -3.09
CA LEU A 149 6.72 -10.08 -2.60
C LEU A 149 5.90 -10.96 -3.55
N HIS A 150 6.00 -10.72 -4.87
CA HIS A 150 5.35 -11.56 -5.87
C HIS A 150 5.82 -13.02 -5.80
N ALA A 151 7.10 -13.25 -5.54
CA ALA A 151 7.67 -14.60 -5.38
C ALA A 151 7.14 -15.32 -4.12
N GLU A 152 6.74 -14.60 -3.07
CA GLU A 152 6.02 -15.16 -1.91
C GLU A 152 4.54 -15.49 -2.24
N GLY A 153 4.05 -15.16 -3.43
CA GLY A 153 2.68 -15.48 -3.88
C GLY A 153 1.60 -14.61 -3.26
N VAL A 154 1.94 -13.42 -2.78
CA VAL A 154 1.00 -12.48 -2.16
C VAL A 154 0.54 -11.39 -3.14
N CYS A 155 -0.61 -10.75 -2.87
CA CYS A 155 -1.11 -9.64 -3.67
C CYS A 155 -0.36 -8.35 -3.34
N VAL A 156 0.24 -7.72 -4.37
CA VAL A 156 1.13 -6.56 -4.22
C VAL A 156 0.49 -5.29 -4.76
N SER A 157 0.40 -4.28 -3.90
CA SER A 157 0.03 -2.90 -4.24
C SER A 157 1.24 -1.98 -4.11
N VAL A 158 1.34 -0.97 -4.97
CA VAL A 158 2.31 0.12 -4.81
C VAL A 158 1.56 1.43 -4.72
N LYS A 159 1.73 2.16 -3.61
CA LYS A 159 1.20 3.50 -3.44
C LYS A 159 2.23 4.52 -3.91
N MET A 160 1.85 5.29 -4.93
CA MET A 160 2.74 6.27 -5.55
C MET A 160 2.10 7.66 -5.64
N ARG A 161 2.93 8.67 -5.67
CA ARG A 161 2.54 10.03 -6.07
C ARG A 161 2.73 10.22 -7.56
N ALA A 162 1.65 10.60 -8.26
CA ALA A 162 1.73 10.85 -9.69
C ALA A 162 2.55 12.12 -9.99
N GLY A 163 3.38 12.04 -11.02
CA GLY A 163 4.14 13.21 -11.53
C GLY A 163 5.52 13.41 -10.91
N VAL A 164 5.95 12.54 -10.02
CA VAL A 164 7.32 12.55 -9.47
C VAL A 164 8.32 12.02 -10.49
N VAL A 165 7.91 10.97 -11.23
CA VAL A 165 8.70 10.32 -12.28
C VAL A 165 7.86 10.16 -13.56
N ASP A 166 8.35 9.44 -14.57
CA ASP A 166 7.50 9.02 -15.70
C ASP A 166 6.54 7.93 -15.22
N ASP A 167 5.31 8.32 -14.85
CA ASP A 167 4.27 7.44 -14.31
C ASP A 167 3.97 6.26 -15.23
N ARG A 168 4.01 6.44 -16.54
CA ARG A 168 3.71 5.38 -17.52
C ARG A 168 4.83 4.36 -17.60
N ARG A 169 6.07 4.81 -17.53
CA ARG A 169 7.25 3.94 -17.50
C ARG A 169 7.23 3.14 -16.21
N LEU A 170 7.09 3.80 -15.06
CA LEU A 170 7.04 3.15 -13.76
C LEU A 170 5.91 2.12 -13.68
N ALA A 171 4.71 2.45 -14.12
CA ALA A 171 3.57 1.51 -14.11
C ALA A 171 3.85 0.23 -14.93
N ARG A 172 4.54 0.33 -16.08
CA ARG A 172 4.96 -0.84 -16.86
C ARG A 172 6.03 -1.66 -16.16
N GLU A 173 7.01 -1.00 -15.51
CA GLU A 173 8.09 -1.65 -14.76
C GLU A 173 7.51 -2.43 -13.57
N LEU A 174 6.59 -1.81 -12.81
CA LEU A 174 5.90 -2.44 -11.68
C LEU A 174 5.05 -3.63 -12.12
N TRP A 175 4.30 -3.49 -13.21
CA TRP A 175 3.55 -4.61 -13.77
C TRP A 175 4.47 -5.76 -14.20
N ALA A 176 5.57 -5.47 -14.89
CA ALA A 176 6.57 -6.48 -15.28
C ALA A 176 7.26 -7.13 -14.08
N ALA A 177 7.37 -6.42 -12.95
CA ALA A 177 7.89 -6.95 -11.70
C ALA A 177 6.90 -7.83 -10.93
N GLY A 178 5.59 -7.80 -11.29
CA GLY A 178 4.55 -8.63 -10.67
C GLY A 178 3.62 -7.91 -9.70
N ALA A 179 3.56 -6.57 -9.74
CA ALA A 179 2.53 -5.84 -9.01
C ALA A 179 1.13 -6.13 -9.56
N ASP A 180 0.13 -6.14 -8.69
CA ASP A 180 -1.30 -6.33 -9.02
C ASP A 180 -2.04 -5.01 -9.07
N ILE A 181 -1.70 -4.09 -8.17
CA ILE A 181 -2.43 -2.85 -7.91
C ILE A 181 -1.45 -1.66 -7.94
N LEU A 182 -1.90 -0.55 -8.51
CA LEU A 182 -1.25 0.74 -8.40
C LEU A 182 -2.21 1.74 -7.74
N HIS A 183 -1.86 2.16 -6.53
CA HIS A 183 -2.60 3.14 -5.75
C HIS A 183 -2.01 4.53 -6.02
N VAL A 184 -2.77 5.39 -6.71
CA VAL A 184 -2.25 6.63 -7.28
C VAL A 184 -2.74 7.85 -6.52
N ASP A 185 -1.84 8.54 -5.82
CA ASP A 185 -2.12 9.87 -5.28
C ASP A 185 -2.03 10.93 -6.38
N LEU A 186 -3.14 11.63 -6.62
CA LEU A 186 -3.29 12.69 -7.62
C LEU A 186 -3.32 14.09 -7.01
N MET A 187 -2.97 14.26 -5.73
CA MET A 187 -3.14 15.53 -5.02
C MET A 187 -2.55 16.72 -5.77
N ASP A 188 -1.39 16.54 -6.41
CA ASP A 188 -0.68 17.58 -7.13
C ASP A 188 -0.90 17.53 -8.66
N THR A 189 -1.75 16.61 -9.16
CA THR A 189 -1.93 16.38 -10.61
C THR A 189 -3.39 16.10 -10.97
N GLY A 190 -3.73 16.27 -12.26
CA GLY A 190 -5.10 16.03 -12.72
C GLY A 190 -5.36 14.60 -13.20
N TYR A 191 -6.65 14.26 -13.39
CA TYR A 191 -7.13 12.94 -13.85
C TYR A 191 -6.57 12.47 -15.20
N THR A 192 -5.97 13.36 -15.99
CA THR A 192 -5.33 13.00 -17.27
C THR A 192 -4.23 11.96 -17.07
N ARG A 193 -3.50 12.03 -15.95
CA ARG A 193 -2.45 11.05 -15.62
C ARG A 193 -2.99 9.65 -15.40
N ILE A 194 -4.14 9.50 -14.72
CA ILE A 194 -4.79 8.19 -14.55
C ILE A 194 -5.08 7.54 -15.91
N ARG A 195 -5.58 8.29 -16.87
CA ARG A 195 -5.82 7.76 -18.22
C ARG A 195 -4.53 7.31 -18.92
N GLN A 196 -3.45 8.08 -18.75
CA GLN A 196 -2.15 7.75 -19.30
C GLN A 196 -1.56 6.47 -18.68
N ILE A 197 -1.67 6.31 -17.36
CA ILE A 197 -1.27 5.10 -16.63
C ILE A 197 -2.12 3.92 -17.10
N ARG A 198 -3.46 4.06 -17.10
CA ARG A 198 -4.40 3.00 -17.54
C ARG A 198 -4.09 2.49 -18.95
N ASN A 199 -3.70 3.37 -19.85
CA ASN A 199 -3.37 3.01 -21.24
C ASN A 199 -1.98 2.37 -21.38
N SER A 200 -1.17 2.31 -20.31
CA SER A 200 0.20 1.79 -20.36
C SER A 200 0.36 0.40 -19.77
N CYS A 201 -0.55 -0.04 -18.88
CA CYS A 201 -0.47 -1.33 -18.22
C CYS A 201 -1.86 -1.81 -17.73
N PRO A 202 -2.04 -3.12 -17.48
CA PRO A 202 -3.31 -3.71 -17.02
C PRO A 202 -3.49 -3.71 -15.50
N LEU A 203 -2.61 -3.06 -14.72
CA LEU A 203 -2.73 -2.97 -13.26
C LEU A 203 -4.12 -2.48 -12.82
N ILE A 204 -4.61 -2.99 -11.71
CA ILE A 204 -5.76 -2.40 -11.04
C ILE A 204 -5.34 -1.03 -10.51
N LEU A 205 -6.10 0.02 -10.85
CA LEU A 205 -5.84 1.37 -10.35
C LEU A 205 -6.82 1.72 -9.23
N ILE A 206 -6.27 2.22 -8.14
CA ILE A 206 -7.00 2.77 -6.98
C ILE A 206 -6.66 4.25 -6.87
#